data_0f48212512215f843f78011b7a6dbad8
#
_entry.id   0f48212512215f843f78011b7a6dbad8
#
_cell.length_a   1.000
_cell.length_b   1.000
_cell.length_c   1.000
_cell.angle_alpha   90.00
_cell.angle_beta   90.00
_cell.angle_gamma   90.00
#
_symmetry.space_group_name_H-M   'P 1'
#
loop_
_entity.id
_entity.type
_entity.pdbx_description
1 polymer ?
#
loop_
_entity_poly.entity_id
_entity_poly.type
_entity_poly.pdbx_seq_one_letter_code
_entity_poly.pdbx_strand_id
1 'polypeptide(L)'
;MIDHTFHPRPLELAKLLLTHGFSVTRIYLDAVNPEEKATFEWLKQQYPGLSYEPTIHPEMRMRPRKEENVLAIGQKAAWFTGTKHFVNLVEGAGLYGFDGIRKVAGLMIEAWQEEKDPEDLIIRKGWGCESCI
;
A
#
# COMPACT_ATOMS: atom_id res chain seq x y z
N MET A 1 0.24 4.99 -3.01
CA MET A 1 1.21 4.29 -2.15
C MET A 1 0.68 2.91 -1.83
N ILE A 2 1.56 1.94 -1.66
CA ILE A 2 1.18 0.52 -1.51
C ILE A 2 1.89 -0.05 -0.29
N ASP A 3 1.22 -0.91 0.49
CA ASP A 3 1.89 -1.69 1.52
C ASP A 3 1.76 -3.21 1.28
N HIS A 4 2.71 -3.94 1.83
CA HIS A 4 2.81 -5.38 1.61
C HIS A 4 1.73 -6.21 2.33
N THR A 5 1.02 -5.63 3.29
CA THR A 5 -0.06 -6.34 3.99
C THR A 5 -1.36 -6.38 3.20
N PHE A 6 -1.50 -5.48 2.21
CA PHE A 6 -2.65 -5.48 1.31
C PHE A 6 -2.62 -6.68 0.35
N HIS A 7 -1.46 -6.94 -0.24
CA HIS A 7 -1.29 -7.98 -1.25
C HIS A 7 0.06 -8.67 -1.10
N PRO A 8 0.14 -10.00 -1.25
CA PRO A 8 1.38 -10.75 -1.09
C PRO A 8 2.44 -10.41 -2.16
N ARG A 9 2.04 -9.76 -3.25
CA ARG A 9 2.93 -9.30 -4.34
C ARG A 9 2.80 -7.79 -4.56
N PRO A 10 3.27 -6.96 -3.63
CA PRO A 10 3.13 -5.51 -3.72
C PRO A 10 3.95 -4.89 -4.86
N LEU A 11 5.06 -5.48 -5.23
CA LEU A 11 5.91 -4.99 -6.32
C LEU A 11 5.29 -5.26 -7.69
N GLU A 12 4.63 -6.40 -7.88
CA GLU A 12 3.87 -6.68 -9.10
C GLU A 12 2.67 -5.74 -9.24
N LEU A 13 1.99 -5.43 -8.14
CA LEU A 13 0.91 -4.44 -8.14
C LEU A 13 1.44 -3.04 -8.50
N ALA A 14 2.58 -2.64 -7.93
CA ALA A 14 3.22 -1.37 -8.27
C ALA A 14 3.59 -1.29 -9.76
N LYS A 15 4.18 -2.36 -10.30
CA LYS A 15 4.51 -2.46 -11.72
C LYS A 15 3.27 -2.32 -12.60
N LEU A 16 2.19 -3.03 -12.26
CA LEU A 16 0.92 -2.94 -12.97
C LEU A 16 0.41 -1.49 -13.00
N LEU A 17 0.35 -0.82 -11.85
CA LEU A 17 -0.13 0.54 -11.75
C LEU A 17 0.74 1.54 -12.53
N LEU A 18 2.06 1.46 -12.38
CA LEU A 18 3.00 2.33 -13.07
C LEU A 18 2.94 2.17 -14.59
N THR A 19 2.84 0.94 -15.09
CA THR A 19 2.73 0.67 -16.54
C THR A 19 1.40 1.12 -17.12
N HIS A 20 0.38 1.32 -16.29
CA HIS A 20 -0.92 1.87 -16.70
C HIS A 20 -1.07 3.37 -16.42
N GLY A 21 0.04 4.06 -16.15
CA GLY A 21 0.06 5.52 -16.03
C GLY A 21 -0.31 6.06 -14.64
N PHE A 22 -0.45 5.22 -13.63
CA PHE A 22 -0.61 5.69 -12.26
C PHE A 22 0.73 6.13 -11.68
N SER A 23 0.72 7.16 -10.85
CA SER A 23 1.90 7.59 -10.11
C SER A 23 2.00 6.81 -8.81
N VAL A 24 2.95 5.88 -8.72
CA VAL A 24 3.32 5.20 -7.48
C VAL A 24 4.61 5.80 -6.97
N THR A 25 4.59 6.41 -5.79
CA THR A 25 5.75 7.13 -5.24
C THR A 25 6.44 6.37 -4.12
N ARG A 26 5.72 5.46 -3.44
CA ARG A 26 6.25 4.78 -2.26
C ARG A 26 5.63 3.38 -2.11
N ILE A 27 6.46 2.42 -1.74
CA ILE A 27 6.05 1.07 -1.39
C ILE A 27 6.59 0.76 0.01
N TYR A 28 5.68 0.35 0.90
CA TYR A 28 6.03 -0.08 2.25
C TYR A 28 6.20 -1.60 2.26
N LEU A 29 7.42 -2.07 2.48
CA LEU A 29 7.74 -3.49 2.56
C LEU A 29 8.98 -3.72 3.43
N ASP A 30 9.01 -4.86 4.10
CA ASP A 30 10.11 -5.21 5.01
C ASP A 30 11.12 -6.17 4.36
N ALA A 31 10.70 -6.88 3.31
CA ALA A 31 11.55 -7.77 2.53
C ALA A 31 11.02 -7.89 1.09
N VAL A 32 11.90 -8.26 0.18
CA VAL A 32 11.53 -8.61 -1.19
C VAL A 32 11.39 -10.13 -1.29
N ASN A 33 10.20 -10.58 -1.66
CA ASN A 33 9.98 -12.00 -1.90
C ASN A 33 10.83 -12.50 -3.06
N PRO A 34 11.38 -13.72 -2.99
CA PRO A 34 12.20 -14.27 -4.07
C PRO A 34 11.53 -14.22 -5.45
N GLU A 35 10.22 -14.43 -5.48
CA GLU A 35 9.41 -14.40 -6.70
C GLU A 35 9.27 -13.00 -7.32
N GLU A 36 9.43 -11.94 -6.52
CA GLU A 36 9.35 -10.55 -6.97
C GLU A 36 10.73 -9.90 -7.21
N LYS A 37 11.82 -10.64 -7.03
CA LYS A 37 13.17 -10.08 -7.17
C LYS A 37 13.43 -9.46 -8.54
N ALA A 38 13.00 -10.12 -9.61
CA ALA A 38 13.14 -9.61 -10.97
C ALA A 38 12.33 -8.31 -11.17
N THR A 39 11.13 -8.26 -10.63
CA THR A 39 10.27 -7.07 -10.66
C THR A 39 10.87 -5.92 -9.84
N PHE A 40 11.44 -6.21 -8.69
CA PHE A 40 12.15 -5.22 -7.88
C PHE A 40 13.30 -4.56 -8.63
N GLU A 41 14.19 -5.37 -9.25
CA GLU A 41 15.28 -4.83 -10.05
C GLU A 41 14.80 -4.04 -11.26
N TRP A 42 13.74 -4.49 -11.93
CA TRP A 42 13.12 -3.76 -13.02
C TRP A 42 12.57 -2.41 -12.57
N LEU A 43 11.85 -2.37 -11.44
CA LEU A 43 11.31 -1.12 -10.86
C LEU A 43 12.41 -0.13 -10.51
N LYS A 44 13.51 -0.59 -9.92
CA LYS A 44 14.67 0.26 -9.60
C LYS A 44 15.28 0.91 -10.84
N GLN A 45 15.33 0.16 -11.93
CA GLN A 45 15.90 0.67 -13.20
C GLN A 45 14.97 1.63 -13.92
N GLN A 46 13.68 1.30 -14.00
CA GLN A 46 12.70 2.08 -14.76
C GLN A 46 12.14 3.26 -13.97
N TYR A 47 12.05 3.15 -12.65
CA TYR A 47 11.46 4.15 -11.75
C TYR A 47 12.41 4.45 -10.58
N PRO A 48 13.56 5.09 -10.83
CA PRO A 48 14.56 5.35 -9.79
C PRO A 48 14.08 6.29 -8.68
N GLY A 49 13.00 7.04 -8.93
CA GLY A 49 12.36 7.90 -7.92
C GLY A 49 11.37 7.17 -7.00
N LEU A 50 11.11 5.88 -7.22
CA LEU A 50 10.24 5.09 -6.37
C LEU A 50 10.94 4.78 -5.05
N SER A 51 10.31 5.16 -3.92
CA SER A 51 10.83 4.93 -2.58
C SER A 51 10.35 3.59 -2.00
N TYR A 52 11.25 2.90 -1.31
CA TYR A 52 10.96 1.68 -0.56
C TYR A 52 11.21 1.94 0.92
N GLU A 53 10.17 1.80 1.74
CA GLU A 53 10.24 2.11 3.16
C GLU A 53 9.84 0.88 4.01
N PRO A 54 10.61 0.56 5.07
CA PRO A 54 10.28 -0.56 5.95
C PRO A 54 9.08 -0.23 6.83
N THR A 55 8.22 -1.22 7.09
CA THR A 55 7.06 -1.02 7.96
C THR A 55 7.37 -1.19 9.44
N ILE A 56 8.51 -1.78 9.76
CA ILE A 56 8.94 -2.07 11.15
C ILE A 56 9.73 -0.94 11.80
N HIS A 57 10.12 0.10 11.04
CA HIS A 57 10.92 1.19 11.59
C HIS A 57 10.10 1.99 12.61
N PRO A 58 10.62 2.22 13.85
CA PRO A 58 9.86 2.92 14.90
C PRO A 58 9.35 4.30 14.51
N GLU A 59 10.12 5.07 13.73
CA GLU A 59 9.70 6.40 13.26
C GLU A 59 8.44 6.35 12.38
N MET A 60 8.24 5.27 11.66
CA MET A 60 7.05 5.07 10.84
C MET A 60 5.77 4.96 11.70
N ARG A 61 5.90 4.46 12.92
CA ARG A 61 4.78 4.31 13.86
C ARG A 61 4.51 5.58 14.67
N MET A 62 5.54 6.37 14.96
CA MET A 62 5.46 7.51 15.88
C MET A 62 5.14 8.84 15.21
N ARG A 63 5.28 8.93 13.90
CA ARG A 63 5.10 10.16 13.13
C ARG A 63 4.21 9.93 11.92
N PRO A 64 2.90 9.76 12.10
CA PRO A 64 2.00 9.72 10.96
C PRO A 64 2.11 11.05 10.20
N ARG A 65 2.41 10.96 8.94
CA ARG A 65 2.37 12.10 8.02
C ARG A 65 0.91 12.48 7.82
N LYS A 66 0.65 13.68 7.34
CA LYS A 66 -0.68 14.08 6.89
C LYS A 66 -0.55 14.46 5.42
N GLU A 67 -0.54 13.46 4.57
CA GLU A 67 -0.37 13.65 3.13
C GLU A 67 -1.75 13.80 2.47
N GLU A 68 -1.92 14.90 1.77
CA GLU A 68 -3.12 15.17 0.97
C GLU A 68 -2.91 14.70 -0.48
N ASN A 69 -4.01 14.45 -1.19
CA ASN A 69 -4.00 14.00 -2.59
C ASN A 69 -3.22 12.70 -2.84
N VAL A 70 -3.25 11.81 -1.87
CA VAL A 70 -2.60 10.50 -1.90
C VAL A 70 -3.62 9.42 -1.66
N LEU A 71 -3.60 8.39 -2.49
CA LEU A 71 -4.32 7.15 -2.26
C LEU A 71 -3.35 6.12 -1.64
N ALA A 72 -3.71 5.60 -0.49
CA ALA A 72 -3.00 4.49 0.14
C ALA A 72 -3.70 3.16 -0.17
N ILE A 73 -2.94 2.18 -0.63
CA ILE A 73 -3.41 0.81 -0.86
C ILE A 73 -2.87 -0.05 0.27
N GLY A 74 -3.71 -0.27 1.27
CA GLY A 74 -3.40 -0.98 2.49
C GLY A 74 -3.44 -0.11 3.74
N GLN A 75 -3.63 -0.76 4.90
CA GLN A 75 -3.81 -0.09 6.18
C GLN A 75 -2.52 0.53 6.73
N LYS A 76 -1.37 -0.13 6.53
CA LYS A 76 -0.09 0.43 6.95
C LYS A 76 0.27 1.66 6.14
N ALA A 77 0.08 1.63 4.82
CA ALA A 77 0.26 2.80 3.98
C ALA A 77 -0.67 3.96 4.40
N ALA A 78 -1.91 3.67 4.73
CA ALA A 78 -2.85 4.66 5.25
C ALA A 78 -2.35 5.31 6.54
N TRP A 79 -1.91 4.50 7.49
CA TRP A 79 -1.38 5.00 8.76
C TRP A 79 -0.13 5.86 8.59
N PHE A 80 0.85 5.36 7.84
CA PHE A 80 2.13 6.07 7.67
C PHE A 80 2.00 7.37 6.89
N THR A 81 1.06 7.45 5.95
CA THR A 81 0.80 8.66 5.17
C THR A 81 -0.18 9.62 5.87
N GLY A 82 -1.04 9.10 6.74
CA GLY A 82 -2.11 9.86 7.36
C GLY A 82 -3.18 10.34 6.38
N THR A 83 -3.23 9.73 5.17
CA THR A 83 -4.23 10.06 4.18
C THR A 83 -5.59 9.54 4.58
N LYS A 84 -6.64 10.28 4.23
CA LYS A 84 -8.03 9.85 4.41
C LYS A 84 -8.55 8.99 3.27
N HIS A 85 -7.83 8.92 2.16
CA HIS A 85 -8.17 8.12 1.01
C HIS A 85 -7.36 6.83 0.99
N PHE A 86 -7.97 5.72 1.43
CA PHE A 86 -7.25 4.46 1.48
C PHE A 86 -8.14 3.23 1.29
N VAL A 87 -7.54 2.21 0.69
CA VAL A 87 -8.15 0.88 0.58
C VAL A 87 -7.95 0.15 1.90
N ASN A 88 -9.05 -0.07 2.63
CA ASN A 88 -9.04 -0.76 3.92
C ASN A 88 -9.18 -2.27 3.73
N LEU A 89 -8.09 -2.91 3.33
CA LEU A 89 -8.04 -4.36 3.18
C LEU A 89 -6.67 -4.88 3.63
N VAL A 90 -6.69 -6.00 4.32
CA VAL A 90 -5.51 -6.76 4.72
C VAL A 90 -5.64 -8.15 4.14
N GLU A 91 -4.53 -8.71 3.64
CA GLU A 91 -4.49 -10.03 3.03
C GLU A 91 -5.53 -10.20 1.91
N GLY A 92 -5.37 -9.45 0.84
CA GLY A 92 -6.25 -9.47 -0.34
C GLY A 92 -6.24 -10.82 -1.06
N ALA A 93 -6.59 -11.90 -0.35
CA ALA A 93 -6.76 -13.21 -0.92
C ALA A 93 -7.82 -13.16 -2.04
N GLY A 94 -7.47 -13.70 -3.20
CA GLY A 94 -8.35 -13.68 -4.37
C GLY A 94 -8.28 -12.42 -5.24
N LEU A 95 -7.34 -11.50 -4.95
CA LEU A 95 -7.09 -10.33 -5.82
C LEU A 95 -6.08 -10.65 -6.94
N TYR A 96 -6.25 -11.80 -7.58
CA TYR A 96 -5.40 -12.27 -8.68
C TYR A 96 -6.15 -12.29 -10.01
N GLY A 97 -5.38 -12.22 -11.10
CA GLY A 97 -5.91 -12.27 -12.45
C GLY A 97 -6.79 -11.07 -12.81
N PHE A 98 -7.54 -11.16 -13.87
CA PHE A 98 -8.38 -10.07 -14.36
C PHE A 98 -9.47 -9.64 -13.37
N ASP A 99 -10.08 -10.57 -12.67
CA ASP A 99 -11.10 -10.26 -11.67
C ASP A 99 -10.49 -9.60 -10.43
N GLY A 100 -9.29 -10.00 -10.04
CA GLY A 100 -8.54 -9.35 -8.98
C GLY A 100 -8.18 -7.91 -9.34
N ILE A 101 -7.70 -7.67 -10.56
CA ILE A 101 -7.39 -6.32 -11.05
C ILE A 101 -8.64 -5.42 -11.05
N ARG A 102 -9.78 -5.93 -11.50
CA ARG A 102 -11.06 -5.19 -11.46
C ARG A 102 -11.48 -4.85 -10.04
N LYS A 103 -11.34 -5.79 -9.11
CA LYS A 103 -11.62 -5.55 -7.68
C LYS A 103 -10.71 -4.47 -7.09
N VAL A 104 -9.41 -4.55 -7.34
CA VAL A 104 -8.46 -3.53 -6.87
C VAL A 104 -8.84 -2.16 -7.43
N ALA A 105 -9.13 -2.06 -8.72
CA ALA A 105 -9.56 -0.81 -9.34
C ALA A 105 -10.84 -0.25 -8.70
N GLY A 106 -11.85 -1.10 -8.46
CA GLY A 106 -13.08 -0.71 -7.76
C GLY A 106 -12.80 -0.18 -6.35
N LEU A 107 -12.00 -0.90 -5.57
CA LEU A 107 -11.60 -0.48 -4.22
C LEU A 107 -10.82 0.85 -4.21
N MET A 108 -9.98 1.07 -5.22
CA MET A 108 -9.25 2.34 -5.37
C MET A 108 -10.20 3.51 -5.67
N ILE A 109 -11.19 3.30 -6.53
CA ILE A 109 -12.20 4.32 -6.87
C ILE A 109 -13.05 4.66 -5.63
N GLU A 110 -13.56 3.65 -4.94
CA GLU A 110 -14.30 3.83 -3.69
C GLU A 110 -13.49 4.60 -2.64
N ALA A 111 -12.24 4.18 -2.44
CA ALA A 111 -11.35 4.82 -1.49
C ALA A 111 -11.00 6.27 -1.85
N TRP A 112 -11.01 6.62 -3.13
CA TRP A 112 -10.81 8.00 -3.57
C TRP A 112 -12.04 8.87 -3.36
N GLN A 113 -13.22 8.29 -3.47
CA GLN A 113 -14.50 8.99 -3.30
C GLN A 113 -14.92 9.17 -1.85
N GLU A 114 -14.45 8.29 -0.95
CA GLU A 114 -14.81 8.28 0.47
C GLU A 114 -13.62 8.68 1.35
N GLU A 115 -13.82 9.68 2.21
CA GLU A 115 -12.86 9.97 3.26
C GLU A 115 -13.07 9.03 4.45
N LYS A 116 -11.99 8.45 4.96
CA LYS A 116 -11.96 7.59 6.15
C LYS A 116 -10.88 8.08 7.11
N ASP A 117 -11.12 7.93 8.40
CA ASP A 117 -10.13 8.29 9.41
C ASP A 117 -9.17 7.10 9.63
N PRO A 118 -7.89 7.21 9.27
CA PRO A 118 -6.93 6.14 9.51
C PRO A 118 -6.66 5.90 11.00
N GLU A 119 -6.82 6.91 11.86
CA GLU A 119 -6.65 6.76 13.31
C GLU A 119 -7.78 5.90 13.92
N ASP A 120 -9.02 6.05 13.44
CA ASP A 120 -10.15 5.27 13.90
C ASP A 120 -9.98 3.76 13.64
N LEU A 121 -9.32 3.39 12.56
CA LEU A 121 -9.03 1.97 12.27
C LEU A 121 -8.13 1.33 13.32
N ILE A 122 -7.14 2.06 13.81
CA ILE A 122 -6.19 1.57 14.79
C ILE A 122 -6.83 1.46 16.16
N ILE A 123 -7.61 2.47 16.55
CA ILE A 123 -8.38 2.46 17.81
C ILE A 123 -9.33 1.28 17.86
N ARG A 124 -10.06 1.01 16.78
CA ARG A 124 -11.02 -0.10 16.71
C ARG A 124 -10.37 -1.47 16.75
N LYS A 125 -9.22 -1.65 16.14
CA LYS A 125 -8.52 -2.94 16.06
C LYS A 125 -7.59 -3.21 17.25
N GLY A 126 -7.23 -2.18 18.00
CA GLY A 126 -6.31 -2.27 19.13
C GLY A 126 -4.84 -2.41 18.73
N TRP A 127 -3.97 -2.02 19.64
CA TRP A 127 -2.52 -1.98 19.43
C TRP A 127 -1.83 -3.34 19.32
N GLY A 128 -2.53 -4.43 19.58
CA GLY A 128 -2.01 -5.80 19.53
C GLY A 128 -2.18 -6.52 18.19
N CYS A 129 -2.76 -5.87 17.20
CA CYS A 129 -2.95 -6.48 15.89
C CYS A 129 -1.71 -6.29 15.03
N GLU A 130 -0.90 -7.34 14.87
CA GLU A 130 0.32 -7.30 14.03
C GLU A 130 0.02 -6.94 12.57
N SER A 131 -1.18 -7.24 12.08
CA SER A 131 -1.61 -6.88 10.73
C SER A 131 -1.93 -5.39 10.57
N CYS A 132 -2.03 -4.64 11.64
CA CYS A 132 -2.47 -3.24 11.58
C CYS A 132 -1.32 -2.24 11.57
N ILE A 133 -0.24 -2.55 12.25
CA ILE A 133 0.92 -1.62 12.34
C ILE A 133 2.21 -2.40 12.38
#